data_0e953563bff07544dffa724e6cb3a956
#
_entry.id   0e953563bff07544dffa724e6cb3a956
#
_cell.length_a   1.000
_cell.length_b   1.000
_cell.length_c   1.000
_cell.angle_alpha   90.00
_cell.angle_beta   90.00
_cell.angle_gamma   90.00
#
_symmetry.space_group_name_H-M   'P 1'
#
loop_
_entity.id
_entity.type
_entity.pdbx_description
1 polymer ?
#
loop_
_entity_poly.entity_id
_entity_poly.type
_entity_poly.pdbx_seq_one_letter_code
_entity_poly.pdbx_strand_id
1 'polypeptide(L)'
;MKAGDLLIAMTGATIGKFAMVPYSSEMLLVNQRVGKFFLGNNPVEKLPFIYCTLKQPEVYGEIVNRGQGSAQPNISSSDIMSIPCVIPSKEAINKFNETIKPLFDLIISNQRENQNLSELRNALLPKLISGEIDVSNIEL
;
A
#
# COMPACT_ATOMS: atom_id res chain seq x y z
N MET A 1 4.34 10.09 6.46
CA MET A 1 4.32 9.41 5.15
C MET A 1 3.60 10.28 4.13
N LYS A 2 3.76 10.02 2.83
CA LYS A 2 3.08 10.73 1.74
C LYS A 2 2.22 9.73 0.95
N ALA A 3 1.19 10.23 0.26
CA ALA A 3 0.43 9.41 -0.68
C ALA A 3 1.36 8.77 -1.72
N GLY A 4 1.12 7.50 -2.03
CA GLY A 4 1.96 6.71 -2.91
C GLY A 4 3.24 6.13 -2.27
N ASP A 5 3.54 6.42 -1.01
CA ASP A 5 4.60 5.70 -0.30
C ASP A 5 4.26 4.20 -0.28
N LEU A 6 5.23 3.37 -0.61
CA LEU A 6 5.09 1.91 -0.60
C LEU A 6 5.67 1.35 0.69
N LEU A 7 4.86 0.56 1.37
CA LEU A 7 5.17 -0.08 2.63
C LEU A 7 5.23 -1.60 2.46
N ILE A 8 6.01 -2.25 3.33
CA ILE A 8 6.11 -3.72 3.41
C ILE A 8 6.10 -4.16 4.87
N ALA A 9 5.31 -5.17 5.19
CA ALA A 9 5.38 -5.84 6.49
C ALA A 9 6.66 -6.68 6.57
N MET A 10 7.49 -6.43 7.58
CA MET A 10 8.81 -7.04 7.73
C MET A 10 8.85 -8.15 8.79
N THR A 11 7.77 -8.34 9.57
CA THR A 11 7.75 -9.30 10.67
C THR A 11 6.43 -10.06 10.76
N GLY A 12 6.49 -11.28 11.34
CA GLY A 12 5.32 -12.08 11.70
C GLY A 12 4.59 -12.68 10.50
N ALA A 13 3.33 -13.09 10.71
CA ALA A 13 2.49 -13.78 9.72
C ALA A 13 2.14 -12.93 8.49
N THR A 14 2.43 -11.64 8.50
CA THR A 14 2.15 -10.69 7.41
C THR A 14 3.36 -10.32 6.58
N ILE A 15 4.51 -10.95 6.82
CA ILE A 15 5.74 -10.71 6.04
C ILE A 15 5.45 -10.71 4.54
N GLY A 16 6.03 -9.74 3.84
CA GLY A 16 5.89 -9.57 2.40
C GLY A 16 4.57 -8.93 1.96
N LYS A 17 3.61 -8.66 2.86
CA LYS A 17 2.41 -7.89 2.48
C LYS A 17 2.79 -6.43 2.22
N PHE A 18 2.35 -5.94 1.06
CA PHE A 18 2.55 -4.56 0.65
C PHE A 18 1.30 -3.72 0.93
N ALA A 19 1.53 -2.45 1.25
CA ALA A 19 0.49 -1.44 1.32
C ALA A 19 0.96 -0.15 0.64
N MET A 20 0.05 0.55 -0.03
CA MET A 20 0.27 1.89 -0.56
C MET A 20 -0.40 2.89 0.36
N VAL A 21 0.29 3.98 0.66
CA VAL A 21 -0.27 5.05 1.50
C VAL A 21 -1.29 5.84 0.68
N PRO A 22 -2.56 5.93 1.11
CA PRO A 22 -3.58 6.72 0.43
C PRO A 22 -3.35 8.23 0.64
N TYR A 23 -4.12 9.05 -0.04
CA TYR A 23 -4.21 10.48 0.28
C TYR A 23 -4.77 10.64 1.69
N SER A 24 -4.10 11.41 2.54
CA SER A 24 -4.52 11.69 3.91
C SER A 24 -4.13 13.12 4.29
N SER A 25 -5.01 13.79 5.04
CA SER A 25 -4.71 15.05 5.70
C SER A 25 -3.97 14.86 7.03
N GLU A 26 -3.95 13.63 7.56
CA GLU A 26 -3.33 13.30 8.82
C GLU A 26 -1.87 12.91 8.65
N MET A 27 -1.06 13.17 9.70
CA MET A 27 0.31 12.69 9.76
C MET A 27 0.32 11.19 10.04
N LEU A 28 0.73 10.41 9.04
CA LEU A 28 0.87 8.96 9.17
C LEU A 28 2.31 8.59 9.54
N LEU A 29 2.47 7.74 10.54
CA LEU A 29 3.75 7.21 11.02
C LEU A 29 3.80 5.70 10.79
N VAL A 30 5.00 5.15 10.66
CA VAL A 30 5.24 3.69 10.63
C VAL A 30 5.94 3.25 11.90
N ASN A 31 5.65 2.03 12.34
CA ASN A 31 6.42 1.39 13.41
C ASN A 31 7.62 0.62 12.83
N GLN A 32 8.50 0.14 13.71
CA GLN A 32 9.73 -0.59 13.34
C GLN A 32 9.50 -1.94 12.61
N ARG A 33 8.25 -2.43 12.55
CA ARG A 33 7.90 -3.70 11.88
C ARG A 33 7.48 -3.53 10.43
N VAL A 34 7.44 -2.28 9.99
CA VAL A 34 7.02 -1.90 8.63
C VAL A 34 8.17 -1.18 7.96
N GLY A 35 8.63 -1.74 6.85
CA GLY A 35 9.60 -1.09 5.96
C GLY A 35 8.89 -0.11 5.02
N LYS A 36 9.58 0.98 4.71
CA LYS A 36 9.16 1.95 3.70
C LYS A 36 10.18 1.99 2.58
N PHE A 37 9.73 1.84 1.34
CA PHE A 37 10.58 2.06 0.17
C PHE A 37 10.76 3.55 -0.08
N PHE A 38 12.01 4.01 -0.19
CA PHE A 38 12.31 5.40 -0.48
C PHE A 38 12.20 5.68 -1.98
N LEU A 39 11.06 6.21 -2.41
CA LEU A 39 10.76 6.50 -3.82
C LEU A 39 11.03 7.96 -4.20
N GLY A 40 11.60 8.75 -3.30
CA GLY A 40 11.91 10.17 -3.50
C GLY A 40 10.78 11.11 -3.05
N ASN A 41 10.79 12.33 -3.59
CA ASN A 41 9.85 13.38 -3.16
C ASN A 41 8.45 13.20 -3.73
N ASN A 42 8.31 12.54 -4.87
CA ASN A 42 7.05 12.22 -5.52
C ASN A 42 6.93 10.69 -5.71
N PRO A 43 6.49 9.96 -4.68
CA PRO A 43 6.49 8.49 -4.71
C PRO A 43 5.67 7.91 -5.86
N VAL A 44 4.53 8.53 -6.20
CA VAL A 44 3.58 8.02 -7.20
C VAL A 44 4.22 7.88 -8.60
N GLU A 45 5.24 8.69 -8.92
CA GLU A 45 5.93 8.61 -10.21
C GLU A 45 6.75 7.32 -10.39
N LYS A 46 7.27 6.76 -9.29
CA LYS A 46 8.12 5.57 -9.32
C LYS A 46 7.41 4.32 -8.83
N LEU A 47 6.30 4.50 -8.14
CA LEU A 47 5.52 3.43 -7.51
C LEU A 47 5.12 2.32 -8.48
N PRO A 48 4.61 2.58 -9.72
CA PRO A 48 4.12 1.52 -10.59
C PRO A 48 5.20 0.47 -10.89
N PHE A 49 6.37 0.89 -11.35
CA PHE A 49 7.44 -0.02 -11.68
C PHE A 49 7.94 -0.82 -10.45
N ILE A 50 8.19 -0.12 -9.35
CA ILE A 50 8.68 -0.77 -8.12
C ILE A 50 7.66 -1.76 -7.58
N TYR A 51 6.39 -1.37 -7.49
CA TYR A 51 5.33 -2.26 -7.02
C TYR A 51 5.19 -3.51 -7.88
N CYS A 52 5.13 -3.34 -9.21
CA CYS A 52 5.00 -4.46 -10.14
C CYS A 52 6.22 -5.38 -10.10
N THR A 53 7.44 -4.83 -9.97
CA THR A 53 8.66 -5.63 -9.81
C THR A 53 8.63 -6.46 -8.53
N LEU A 54 8.29 -5.86 -7.40
CA LEU A 54 8.21 -6.56 -6.11
C LEU A 54 7.08 -7.59 -6.04
N LYS A 55 6.06 -7.46 -6.89
CA LYS A 55 4.95 -8.42 -7.00
C LYS A 55 5.19 -9.53 -8.02
N GLN A 56 6.28 -9.52 -8.76
CA GLN A 56 6.64 -10.67 -9.60
C GLN A 56 6.80 -11.92 -8.73
N PRO A 57 6.28 -13.09 -9.16
CA PRO A 57 6.26 -14.29 -8.34
C PRO A 57 7.64 -14.68 -7.77
N GLU A 58 8.69 -14.54 -8.58
CA GLU A 58 10.06 -14.86 -8.21
C GLU A 58 10.58 -13.92 -7.12
N VAL A 59 10.40 -12.60 -7.28
CA VAL A 59 10.84 -11.59 -6.32
C VAL A 59 10.05 -11.69 -5.04
N TYR A 60 8.72 -11.80 -5.15
CA TYR A 60 7.83 -11.93 -4.00
C TYR A 60 8.10 -13.22 -3.22
N GLY A 61 8.31 -14.34 -3.92
CA GLY A 61 8.68 -15.61 -3.32
C GLY A 61 9.98 -15.54 -2.52
N GLU A 62 11.02 -14.87 -3.04
CA GLU A 62 12.27 -14.65 -2.32
C GLU A 62 12.07 -13.81 -1.05
N ILE A 63 11.23 -12.75 -1.10
CA ILE A 63 10.91 -11.93 0.08
C ILE A 63 10.28 -12.79 1.18
N VAL A 64 9.28 -13.60 0.83
CA VAL A 64 8.57 -14.45 1.79
C VAL A 64 9.49 -15.55 2.35
N ASN A 65 10.26 -16.23 1.47
CA ASN A 65 11.14 -17.33 1.86
C ASN A 65 12.24 -16.85 2.82
N ARG A 66 12.88 -15.72 2.54
CA ARG A 66 13.91 -15.16 3.42
C ARG A 66 13.34 -14.73 4.77
N GLY A 67 12.08 -14.26 4.78
CA GLY A 67 11.40 -13.86 6.00
C GLY A 67 11.01 -15.04 6.91
N GLN A 68 10.84 -16.24 6.37
CA GLN A 68 10.37 -17.42 7.11
C GLN A 68 11.50 -18.29 7.69
N GLY A 69 12.76 -17.96 7.44
CA GLY A 69 13.91 -18.79 7.82
C GLY A 69 14.26 -18.85 9.31
N SER A 70 13.46 -18.27 10.21
CA SER A 70 13.69 -18.25 11.65
C SER A 70 12.44 -18.60 12.45
N ALA A 71 12.62 -18.99 13.74
CA ALA A 71 11.51 -19.27 14.65
C ALA A 71 10.54 -18.08 14.83
N GLN A 72 11.07 -16.86 14.67
CA GLN A 72 10.26 -15.63 14.59
C GLN A 72 10.46 -15.02 13.19
N PRO A 73 9.47 -15.14 12.30
CA PRO A 73 9.57 -14.63 10.95
C PRO A 73 9.95 -13.13 10.91
N ASN A 74 11.05 -12.82 10.24
CA ASN A 74 11.56 -11.46 10.09
C ASN A 74 12.42 -11.33 8.83
N ILE A 75 12.32 -10.22 8.11
CA ILE A 75 13.17 -9.89 6.98
C ILE A 75 13.77 -8.50 7.19
N SER A 76 15.06 -8.34 6.90
CA SER A 76 15.73 -7.05 6.99
C SER A 76 15.65 -6.27 5.67
N SER A 77 15.90 -4.96 5.73
CA SER A 77 16.02 -4.13 4.53
C SER A 77 17.17 -4.61 3.62
N SER A 78 18.28 -5.06 4.20
CA SER A 78 19.41 -5.61 3.45
C SER A 78 19.04 -6.89 2.69
N ASP A 79 18.23 -7.76 3.31
CA ASP A 79 17.75 -8.98 2.63
C ASP A 79 16.89 -8.64 1.43
N ILE A 80 15.96 -7.69 1.57
CA ILE A 80 15.10 -7.23 0.46
C ILE A 80 15.94 -6.60 -0.65
N MET A 81 16.89 -5.74 -0.30
CA MET A 81 17.75 -5.05 -1.28
C MET A 81 18.72 -5.98 -2.01
N SER A 82 19.02 -7.16 -1.48
CA SER A 82 19.90 -8.15 -2.11
C SER A 82 19.15 -9.13 -3.04
N ILE A 83 17.82 -9.01 -3.17
CA ILE A 83 17.05 -9.87 -4.07
C ILE A 83 17.33 -9.47 -5.53
N PRO A 84 17.80 -10.41 -6.37
CA PRO A 84 18.04 -10.12 -7.77
C PRO A 84 16.73 -9.75 -8.49
N CYS A 85 16.75 -8.66 -9.25
CA CYS A 85 15.65 -8.30 -10.13
C CYS A 85 16.19 -7.68 -11.43
N VAL A 86 15.40 -7.78 -12.49
CA VAL A 86 15.74 -7.17 -13.78
C VAL A 86 15.48 -5.68 -13.70
N ILE A 87 16.49 -4.87 -13.99
CA ILE A 87 16.37 -3.41 -14.08
C ILE A 87 16.47 -3.01 -15.56
N PRO A 88 15.36 -2.62 -16.20
CA PRO A 88 15.34 -2.13 -17.58
C PRO A 88 16.06 -0.79 -17.73
N SER A 89 16.18 -0.31 -18.97
CA SER A 89 16.69 1.04 -19.20
C SER A 89 15.81 2.10 -18.52
N LYS A 90 16.41 3.22 -18.16
CA LYS A 90 15.69 4.34 -17.53
C LYS A 90 14.50 4.80 -18.38
N GLU A 91 14.66 4.81 -19.71
CA GLU A 91 13.60 5.19 -20.65
C GLU A 91 12.43 4.19 -20.61
N ALA A 92 12.72 2.88 -20.56
CA ALA A 92 11.69 1.86 -20.44
C ALA A 92 10.93 1.97 -19.12
N ILE A 93 11.63 2.23 -18.00
CA ILE A 93 11.01 2.44 -16.68
C ILE A 93 10.12 3.68 -16.70
N ASN A 94 10.59 4.80 -17.27
CA ASN A 94 9.81 6.02 -17.34
C ASN A 94 8.55 5.83 -18.17
N LYS A 95 8.66 5.25 -19.37
CA LYS A 95 7.51 4.95 -20.24
C LYS A 95 6.50 4.02 -19.56
N PHE A 96 6.98 2.99 -18.86
CA PHE A 96 6.13 2.11 -18.07
C PHE A 96 5.38 2.89 -16.99
N ASN A 97 6.09 3.69 -16.20
CA ASN A 97 5.50 4.48 -15.12
C ASN A 97 4.46 5.47 -15.65
N GLU A 98 4.76 6.20 -16.73
CA GLU A 98 3.82 7.13 -17.37
C GLU A 98 2.54 6.44 -17.82
N THR A 99 2.67 5.25 -18.43
CA THR A 99 1.53 4.46 -18.91
C THR A 99 0.66 3.92 -17.77
N ILE A 100 1.27 3.46 -16.68
CA ILE A 100 0.58 2.74 -15.61
C ILE A 100 0.18 3.67 -14.45
N LYS A 101 0.84 4.81 -14.30
CA LYS A 101 0.57 5.79 -13.22
C LYS A 101 -0.92 6.13 -13.04
N PRO A 102 -1.73 6.38 -14.09
CA PRO A 102 -3.15 6.69 -13.91
C PRO A 102 -3.93 5.62 -13.15
N LEU A 103 -3.57 4.34 -13.33
CA LEU A 103 -4.20 3.23 -12.61
C LEU A 103 -3.82 3.27 -11.12
N PHE A 104 -2.58 3.59 -10.79
CA PHE A 104 -2.14 3.74 -9.41
C PHE A 104 -2.74 4.96 -8.73
N ASP A 105 -2.88 6.08 -9.45
CA ASP A 105 -3.59 7.26 -8.95
C ASP A 105 -5.04 6.92 -8.59
N LEU A 106 -5.72 6.13 -9.44
CA LEU A 106 -7.08 5.67 -9.19
C LEU A 106 -7.16 4.72 -7.98
N ILE A 107 -6.21 3.78 -7.85
CA ILE A 107 -6.14 2.87 -6.70
C ILE A 107 -5.98 3.67 -5.40
N ILE A 108 -5.05 4.63 -5.36
CA ILE A 108 -4.78 5.45 -4.18
C ILE A 108 -6.00 6.33 -3.83
N SER A 109 -6.67 6.89 -4.85
CA SER A 109 -7.90 7.67 -4.67
C SER A 109 -9.05 6.81 -4.12
N ASN A 110 -9.28 5.64 -4.70
CA ASN A 110 -10.32 4.72 -4.25
C ASN A 110 -10.07 4.21 -2.83
N GLN A 111 -8.82 4.00 -2.43
CA GLN A 111 -8.49 3.65 -1.05
C GLN A 111 -8.92 4.75 -0.07
N ARG A 112 -8.71 6.02 -0.41
CA ARG A 112 -9.17 7.15 0.40
C ARG A 112 -10.68 7.22 0.45
N GLU A 113 -11.35 7.06 -0.68
CA GLU A 113 -12.82 7.05 -0.74
C GLU A 113 -13.42 5.93 0.11
N ASN A 114 -12.88 4.70 -0.01
CA ASN A 114 -13.29 3.56 0.81
C ASN A 114 -13.12 3.83 2.32
N GLN A 115 -12.06 4.53 2.70
CA GLN A 115 -11.85 4.92 4.09
C GLN A 115 -12.94 5.92 4.52
N ASN A 116 -13.19 6.98 3.75
CA ASN A 116 -14.21 7.98 4.03
C ASN A 116 -15.61 7.34 4.15
N LEU A 117 -15.96 6.44 3.21
CA LEU A 117 -17.23 5.71 3.24
C LEU A 117 -17.35 4.80 4.47
N SER A 118 -16.26 4.16 4.88
CA SER A 118 -16.23 3.36 6.10
C SER A 118 -16.42 4.21 7.36
N GLU A 119 -15.78 5.37 7.44
CA GLU A 119 -15.93 6.33 8.53
C GLU A 119 -17.38 6.85 8.58
N LEU A 120 -17.94 7.22 7.43
CA LEU A 120 -19.34 7.68 7.32
C LEU A 120 -20.31 6.59 7.77
N ARG A 121 -20.16 5.36 7.27
CA ARG A 121 -21.00 4.23 7.69
C ARG A 121 -20.93 4.03 9.22
N ASN A 122 -19.75 4.05 9.78
CA ASN A 122 -19.54 3.84 11.21
C ASN A 122 -20.12 4.97 12.06
N ALA A 123 -20.18 6.19 11.54
CA ALA A 123 -20.81 7.35 12.19
C ALA A 123 -22.33 7.31 12.10
N LEU A 124 -22.87 6.86 10.95
CA LEU A 124 -24.32 6.88 10.70
C LEU A 124 -25.04 5.65 11.27
N LEU A 125 -24.43 4.47 11.21
CA LEU A 125 -25.08 3.22 11.57
C LEU A 125 -25.62 3.21 13.03
N PRO A 126 -24.88 3.67 14.06
CA PRO A 126 -25.41 3.76 15.42
C PRO A 126 -26.60 4.71 15.52
N LYS A 127 -26.60 5.83 14.81
CA LYS A 127 -27.66 6.83 14.82
C LYS A 127 -28.94 6.35 14.14
N LEU A 128 -28.79 5.55 13.10
CA LEU A 128 -29.92 4.88 12.44
C LEU A 128 -30.55 3.82 13.35
N ILE A 129 -29.72 2.99 14.00
CA ILE A 129 -30.20 1.93 14.89
C ILE A 129 -30.87 2.52 16.14
N SER A 130 -30.37 3.62 16.68
CA SER A 130 -30.97 4.29 17.85
C SER A 130 -32.23 5.10 17.54
N GLY A 131 -32.57 5.29 16.25
CA GLY A 131 -33.65 6.15 15.82
C GLY A 131 -33.38 7.67 15.93
N GLU A 132 -32.12 8.06 16.18
CA GLU A 132 -31.69 9.46 16.16
C GLU A 132 -31.86 10.09 14.77
N ILE A 133 -31.66 9.26 13.72
CA ILE A 133 -31.93 9.64 12.33
C ILE A 133 -33.19 8.87 11.87
N ASP A 134 -34.26 9.61 11.60
CA ASP A 134 -35.48 9.04 11.02
C ASP A 134 -35.35 8.96 9.49
N VAL A 135 -35.54 7.78 8.95
CA VAL A 135 -35.48 7.48 7.51
C VAL A 135 -36.85 7.10 6.94
N SER A 136 -37.92 7.22 7.70
CA SER A 136 -39.26 6.78 7.31
C SER A 136 -39.79 7.46 6.03
N ASN A 137 -39.24 8.63 5.68
CA ASN A 137 -39.67 9.43 4.54
C ASN A 137 -38.68 9.37 3.36
N ILE A 138 -37.70 8.46 3.37
CA ILE A 138 -36.76 8.29 2.25
C ILE A 138 -37.36 7.29 1.27
N GLU A 139 -37.72 7.77 0.07
CA GLU A 139 -38.07 6.89 -1.05
C GLU A 139 -36.78 6.26 -1.59
N LEU A 140 -36.78 4.90 -1.73
CA LEU A 140 -35.67 4.10 -2.26
C LEU A 140 -35.84 3.87 -3.76
#